data_1b989a965d60e503bfa78df6286cb802
#
_entry.id   1b989a965d60e503bfa78df6286cb802
#
_cell.length_a   1.000
_cell.length_b   1.000
_cell.length_c   1.000
_cell.angle_alpha   90.00
_cell.angle_beta   90.00
_cell.angle_gamma   90.00
#
_symmetry.space_group_name_H-M   'P 1'
#
loop_
_entity.id
_entity.type
_entity.pdbx_description
1 polymer ?
#
loop_
_entity_poly.entity_id
_entity_poly.type
_entity_poly.pdbx_seq_one_letter_code
_entity_poly.pdbx_strand_id
1 'polypeptide(L)' 'MATFHDTAYTMAAVSATVALYRALIKKGLMTRDEAVRVLLDEAVARAIQAEAAGDSETTNDLNRQSAEILKFIAEKL' A
#
# COMPACT_ATOMS: atom_id res chain seq x y z
N MET A 1 -7.66 -5.33 -20.88
CA MET A 1 -7.81 -4.41 -20.26
C MET A 1 -6.82 -3.48 -20.31
N ALA A 2 -6.99 -2.46 -20.42
CA ALA A 2 -6.05 -1.51 -20.74
C ALA A 2 -5.20 -1.15 -19.58
N THR A 3 -3.95 -1.14 -19.79
CA THR A 3 -2.98 -0.76 -18.82
C THR A 3 -3.21 0.65 -18.34
N PHE A 4 -3.73 1.48 -19.22
CA PHE A 4 -4.10 2.83 -18.89
C PHE A 4 -5.02 2.86 -17.68
N HIS A 5 -6.02 1.97 -17.65
CA HIS A 5 -6.95 1.94 -16.54
C HIS A 5 -6.27 1.49 -15.25
N ASP A 6 -5.35 0.53 -15.37
CA ASP A 6 -4.64 0.06 -14.20
C ASP A 6 -3.80 1.15 -13.57
N THR A 7 -3.11 1.92 -14.40
CA THR A 7 -2.26 3.00 -13.90
C THR A 7 -3.09 4.11 -13.27
N ALA A 8 -4.17 4.51 -13.95
CA ALA A 8 -5.03 5.56 -13.43
C ALA A 8 -5.69 5.13 -12.12
N TYR A 9 -6.13 3.89 -12.09
CA TYR A 9 -6.76 3.36 -10.89
C TYR A 9 -5.77 3.35 -9.72
N THR A 10 -4.55 2.90 -9.97
CA THR A 10 -3.53 2.86 -8.94
C THR A 10 -3.22 4.23 -8.41
N MET A 11 -3.06 5.21 -9.29
CA MET A 11 -2.78 6.58 -8.86
C MET A 11 -3.91 7.14 -8.02
N ALA A 12 -5.15 6.91 -8.46
CA ALA A 12 -6.30 7.40 -7.73
C ALA A 12 -6.40 6.72 -6.36
N ALA A 13 -6.17 5.42 -6.31
CA ALA A 13 -6.25 4.69 -5.06
C ALA A 13 -5.18 5.13 -4.08
N VAL A 14 -3.96 5.34 -4.56
CA VAL A 14 -2.87 5.82 -3.70
C VAL A 14 -3.19 7.21 -3.17
N SER A 15 -3.64 8.09 -4.05
CA SER A 15 -3.97 9.47 -3.64
C SER A 15 -5.10 9.49 -2.64
N ALA A 16 -6.14 8.68 -2.86
CA ALA A 16 -7.27 8.63 -1.95
C ALA A 16 -6.85 8.08 -0.59
N THR A 17 -5.99 7.06 -0.59
CA THR A 17 -5.51 6.46 0.65
C THR A 17 -4.68 7.46 1.44
N VAL A 18 -3.77 8.16 0.77
CA VAL A 18 -2.94 9.17 1.43
C VAL A 18 -3.83 10.27 2.02
N ALA A 19 -4.80 10.72 1.23
CA ALA A 19 -5.70 11.78 1.69
C ALA A 19 -6.50 11.35 2.91
N LEU A 20 -6.97 10.10 2.90
CA LEU A 20 -7.74 9.58 4.02
C LEU A 20 -6.90 9.51 5.29
N TYR A 21 -5.71 8.96 5.19
CA TYR A 21 -4.84 8.87 6.36
C TYR A 21 -4.48 10.25 6.90
N ARG A 22 -4.19 11.18 6.00
CA ARG A 22 -3.88 12.54 6.43
C ARG A 22 -5.06 13.19 7.15
N ALA A 23 -6.27 12.93 6.67
CA ALA A 23 -7.46 13.46 7.31
C ALA A 23 -7.63 12.88 8.71
N LEU A 24 -7.41 11.58 8.86
CA LEU A 24 -7.52 10.94 10.17
C LEU A 24 -6.48 11.48 11.14
N ILE A 25 -5.26 11.70 10.66
CA ILE A 25 -4.21 12.25 11.48
C ILE A 25 -4.54 13.67 11.89
N LYS A 26 -5.01 14.46 10.95
CA LYS A 26 -5.35 15.86 11.22
C LYS A 26 -6.46 15.97 12.24
N LYS A 27 -7.43 15.07 12.21
CA LYS A 27 -8.53 15.08 13.14
C LYS A 27 -8.20 14.46 14.49
N GLY A 28 -6.99 13.97 14.64
CA GLY A 28 -6.56 13.38 15.91
C GLY A 28 -7.09 11.99 16.17
N LEU A 29 -7.59 11.33 15.12
CA LEU A 29 -8.13 9.98 15.27
C LEU A 29 -7.02 8.93 15.24
N MET A 30 -5.85 9.31 14.75
CA MET A 30 -4.66 8.47 14.82
C MET A 30 -3.45 9.36 14.68
N THR A 31 -2.30 8.89 15.16
CA THR A 31 -1.06 9.62 14.98
C THR A 31 -0.41 9.21 13.67
N ARG A 32 0.52 10.05 13.20
CA ARG A 32 1.27 9.72 12.00
C ARG A 32 2.04 8.41 12.21
N ASP A 33 2.63 8.23 13.39
CA ASP A 33 3.39 7.02 13.68
C ASP A 33 2.51 5.79 13.63
N GLU A 34 1.29 5.88 14.13
CA GLU A 34 0.35 4.77 14.06
C GLU A 34 0.02 4.42 12.62
N ALA A 35 -0.25 5.43 11.81
CA ALA A 35 -0.60 5.21 10.41
C ALA A 35 0.57 4.58 9.65
N VAL A 36 1.76 5.09 9.86
CA VAL A 36 2.95 4.56 9.21
C VAL A 36 3.18 3.11 9.62
N ARG A 37 3.02 2.83 10.91
CA ARG A 37 3.21 1.47 11.41
C ARG A 37 2.23 0.49 10.78
N VAL A 38 0.96 0.87 10.71
CA VAL A 38 -0.05 0.00 10.11
C VAL A 38 0.30 -0.31 8.67
N LEU A 39 0.72 0.70 7.92
CA LEU A 39 1.06 0.51 6.52
C LEU A 39 2.31 -0.35 6.34
N LEU A 40 3.31 -0.13 7.16
CA LEU A 40 4.54 -0.90 7.06
C LEU A 40 4.33 -2.35 7.50
N ASP A 41 3.49 -2.57 8.51
CA ASP A 41 3.16 -3.93 8.93
C ASP A 41 2.47 -4.67 7.81
N GLU A 42 1.57 -3.99 7.11
CA GLU A 42 0.88 -4.61 5.98
C GLU A 42 1.84 -4.87 4.83
N ALA A 43 2.79 -3.97 4.61
CA ALA A 43 3.79 -4.15 3.56
C ALA A 43 4.64 -5.39 3.83
N VAL A 44 5.03 -5.57 5.10
CA VAL A 44 5.80 -6.74 5.49
C VAL A 44 4.98 -8.01 5.26
N ALA A 45 3.70 -7.98 5.63
CA ALA A 45 2.82 -9.13 5.43
C ALA A 45 2.73 -9.50 3.95
N ARG A 46 2.62 -8.49 3.07
CA ARG A 46 2.56 -8.77 1.64
C ARG A 46 3.88 -9.33 1.12
N ALA A 47 5.00 -8.83 1.63
CA ALA A 47 6.31 -9.31 1.20
C ALA A 47 6.54 -10.76 1.65
N ILE A 48 6.12 -11.08 2.87
CA ILE A 48 6.24 -12.44 3.39
C ILE A 48 5.39 -13.39 2.55
N GLN A 49 4.19 -12.95 2.21
CA GLN A 49 3.29 -13.74 1.39
C GLN A 49 3.91 -14.03 0.03
N ALA A 50 4.60 -13.06 -0.53
CA ALA A 50 5.24 -13.24 -1.84
C ALA A 50 6.29 -14.35 -1.79
N GLU A 51 7.02 -14.43 -0.69
CA GLU A 51 8.06 -15.44 -0.56
C GLU A 51 7.51 -16.80 -0.20
N ALA A 52 6.49 -16.80 0.65
CA ALA A 52 5.94 -18.05 1.16
C ALA A 52 5.02 -18.75 0.19
N ALA A 53 4.35 -17.99 -0.65
CA ALA A 53 3.35 -18.57 -1.52
C ALA A 53 3.90 -19.67 -2.40
N GLY A 54 5.02 -19.41 -3.04
CA GLY A 54 5.61 -20.41 -3.90
C GLY A 54 4.73 -20.76 -5.06
N ASP A 55 3.66 -20.01 -5.27
CA ASP A 55 2.75 -20.27 -6.34
C ASP A 55 3.17 -19.76 -7.66
N SER A 56 2.44 -18.91 -8.25
CA SER A 56 2.78 -18.38 -9.55
C SER A 56 3.65 -17.15 -9.37
N GLU A 57 4.49 -16.94 -10.34
CA GLU A 57 5.33 -15.77 -10.38
C GLU A 57 4.50 -14.50 -10.38
N THR A 58 3.36 -14.56 -11.07
CA THR A 58 2.47 -13.41 -11.16
C THR A 58 1.94 -13.01 -9.79
N THR A 59 1.52 -13.98 -8.99
CA THR A 59 1.01 -13.71 -7.66
C THR A 59 2.10 -13.13 -6.78
N ASN A 60 3.31 -13.67 -6.88
CA ASN A 60 4.42 -13.15 -6.10
C ASN A 60 4.75 -11.72 -6.49
N ASP A 61 4.70 -11.41 -7.79
CA ASP A 61 4.95 -10.07 -8.27
C ASP A 61 3.91 -9.08 -7.75
N LEU A 62 2.64 -9.49 -7.75
CA LEU A 62 1.59 -8.63 -7.25
C LEU A 62 1.77 -8.33 -5.76
N ASN A 63 2.16 -9.33 -5.00
CA ASN A 63 2.42 -9.13 -3.57
C ASN A 63 3.59 -8.18 -3.36
N ARG A 64 4.66 -8.31 -4.14
CA ARG A 64 5.81 -7.42 -4.03
C ARG A 64 5.46 -6.00 -4.41
N GLN A 65 4.70 -5.84 -5.49
CA GLN A 65 4.27 -4.52 -5.92
C GLN A 65 3.37 -3.87 -4.89
N SER A 66 2.48 -4.66 -4.29
CA SER A 66 1.61 -4.15 -3.24
C SER A 66 2.43 -3.68 -2.05
N ALA A 67 3.46 -4.43 -1.67
CA ALA A 67 4.32 -4.04 -0.57
C ALA A 67 5.02 -2.72 -0.86
N GLU A 68 5.50 -2.54 -2.09
CA GLU A 68 6.18 -1.30 -2.47
C GLU A 68 5.22 -0.11 -2.44
N ILE A 69 3.99 -0.33 -2.91
CA ILE A 69 3.00 0.73 -2.89
C ILE A 69 2.65 1.13 -1.46
N LEU A 70 2.51 0.16 -0.56
CA LEU A 70 2.23 0.45 0.84
C LEU A 70 3.34 1.26 1.49
N LYS A 71 4.59 0.93 1.18
CA LYS A 71 5.73 1.69 1.68
C LYS A 71 5.72 3.11 1.13
N PHE A 72 5.38 3.25 -0.15
CA PHE A 72 5.29 4.55 -0.77
C PHE A 72 4.23 5.41 -0.09
N ILE A 73 3.07 4.82 0.19
CA ILE A 73 2.00 5.55 0.88
C ILE A 73 2.48 6.00 2.26
N ALA A 74 3.15 5.12 2.99
CA ALA A 74 3.66 5.47 4.31
C ALA A 74 4.64 6.64 4.24
N GLU A 75 5.46 6.68 3.20
CA GLU A 75 6.43 7.76 3.02
C GLU A 75 5.76 9.11 2.76
N LYS A 76 4.56 9.09 2.19
CA LYS A 76 3.85 10.33 1.91
C LYS A 76 3.15 10.92 3.12
N LEU A 77 3.02 10.17 4.19
CA LEU A 77 2.37 10.67 5.40
C LEU A 77 3.35 11.47 6.23
#